data_547e737cab8cf310484b153bee352725
#
_entry.id   547e737cab8cf310484b153bee352725
#
_cell.length_a   1.000
_cell.length_b   1.000
_cell.length_c   1.000
_cell.angle_alpha   90.00
_cell.angle_beta   90.00
_cell.angle_gamma   90.00
#
_symmetry.space_group_name_H-M   'P 1'
#
loop_
_entity.id
_entity.type
_entity.pdbx_description
1 polymer ?
#
loop_
_entity_poly.entity_id
_entity_poly.type
_entity_poly.pdbx_seq_one_letter_code
_entity_poly.pdbx_strand_id
1 'polypeptide(L)'
;MGADLKAIKTDAAIPSGELPVYYVKSNYHRVVHVDGVYGGCSPTLGNIVMTVFSHRVPLPDKAVNDAGGNEIREKRVVKYGIENELEASLVLELNTARIIRDWLDSTIKNAEALVQKVQGK
;
A
#
# COMPACT_ATOMS: atom_id res chain seq x y z
N MET A 1 -14.04 -17.99 22.51
CA MET A 1 -12.92 -17.50 23.34
C MET A 1 -12.15 -18.63 24.02
N GLY A 2 -12.85 -19.64 24.50
CA GLY A 2 -12.15 -20.73 25.18
C GLY A 2 -11.17 -21.49 24.31
N ALA A 3 -11.48 -21.64 23.03
CA ALA A 3 -10.59 -22.34 22.13
C ALA A 3 -9.28 -21.59 21.91
N ASP A 4 -9.35 -20.25 21.86
CA ASP A 4 -8.16 -19.44 21.69
C ASP A 4 -7.26 -19.49 22.90
N LEU A 5 -7.88 -19.52 24.08
CA LEU A 5 -7.11 -19.64 25.30
C LEU A 5 -6.39 -20.97 25.38
N LYS A 6 -6.99 -22.02 24.88
CA LYS A 6 -6.32 -23.33 24.83
C LYS A 6 -5.12 -23.30 23.91
N ALA A 7 -5.26 -22.62 22.76
CA ALA A 7 -4.14 -22.47 21.84
C ALA A 7 -2.98 -21.74 22.52
N ILE A 8 -3.29 -20.74 23.31
CA ILE A 8 -2.27 -19.99 24.03
C ILE A 8 -1.55 -20.90 25.03
N LYS A 9 -2.28 -21.83 25.64
CA LYS A 9 -1.66 -22.76 26.59
C LYS A 9 -0.61 -23.64 25.91
N THR A 10 -0.86 -24.01 24.65
CA THR A 10 0.12 -24.85 23.97
C THR A 10 1.39 -24.07 23.69
N ASP A 11 1.33 -22.76 23.70
CA ASP A 11 2.52 -21.94 23.51
C ASP A 11 3.51 -22.09 24.67
N ALA A 12 3.06 -22.60 25.80
CA ALA A 12 3.95 -22.85 26.91
C ALA A 12 4.99 -23.91 26.57
N ALA A 13 4.76 -24.69 25.51
CA ALA A 13 5.66 -25.72 25.05
C ALA A 13 6.63 -25.25 23.97
N ILE A 14 6.79 -23.94 23.80
CA ILE A 14 7.69 -23.37 22.80
C ILE A 14 9.12 -23.81 23.11
N PRO A 15 9.81 -24.41 22.12
CA PRO A 15 11.20 -24.80 22.31
C PRO A 15 12.10 -23.60 22.58
N SER A 16 13.16 -23.82 23.33
CA SER A 16 14.16 -22.78 23.57
C SER A 16 14.77 -22.33 22.26
N GLY A 17 14.89 -21.03 22.09
CA GLY A 17 15.49 -20.45 20.86
C GLY A 17 14.51 -20.23 19.73
N GLU A 18 13.24 -20.57 19.92
CA GLU A 18 12.21 -20.33 18.92
C GLU A 18 11.18 -19.33 19.44
N LEU A 19 10.69 -18.50 18.53
CA LEU A 19 9.67 -17.52 18.83
C LEU A 19 8.62 -17.54 17.74
N PRO A 20 7.41 -18.05 18.02
CA PRO A 20 6.35 -18.05 17.01
C PRO A 20 5.95 -16.62 16.64
N VAL A 21 5.71 -16.39 15.35
CA VAL A 21 5.27 -15.10 14.85
C VAL A 21 3.98 -15.32 14.08
N TYR A 22 2.96 -14.55 14.41
CA TYR A 22 1.65 -14.68 13.80
C TYR A 22 1.32 -13.41 13.01
N TYR A 23 0.73 -13.59 11.84
CA TYR A 23 0.37 -12.47 10.97
C TYR A 23 -1.14 -12.34 10.95
N VAL A 24 -1.65 -11.23 11.45
CA VAL A 24 -3.08 -10.97 11.50
C VAL A 24 -3.37 -9.68 10.77
N LYS A 25 -4.56 -9.59 10.15
CA LYS A 25 -4.95 -8.40 9.42
C LYS A 25 -5.57 -7.38 10.37
N SER A 26 -5.11 -6.14 10.27
CA SER A 26 -5.73 -5.03 10.97
C SER A 26 -7.13 -4.78 10.41
N ASN A 27 -7.98 -4.11 11.18
CA ASN A 27 -9.30 -3.68 10.71
C ASN A 27 -9.18 -2.73 9.51
N TYR A 28 -8.03 -2.07 9.36
CA TYR A 28 -7.79 -1.12 8.28
C TYR A 28 -6.98 -1.72 7.14
N HIS A 29 -6.76 -3.02 7.19
CA HIS A 29 -6.01 -3.68 6.12
C HIS A 29 -6.79 -3.63 4.82
N ARG A 30 -6.12 -3.22 3.75
CA ARG A 30 -6.70 -3.24 2.41
C ARG A 30 -5.58 -3.36 1.39
N VAL A 31 -5.95 -3.78 0.21
CA VAL A 31 -5.01 -3.89 -0.90
C VAL A 31 -5.14 -2.62 -1.73
N VAL A 32 -4.03 -1.93 -1.95
CA VAL A 32 -4.02 -0.71 -2.75
C VAL A 32 -3.01 -0.85 -3.88
N HIS A 33 -3.33 -0.24 -5.01
CA HIS A 33 -2.41 -0.13 -6.12
C HIS A 33 -1.62 1.16 -5.95
N VAL A 34 -0.30 1.06 -5.87
CA VAL A 34 0.55 2.21 -5.61
C VAL A 34 1.22 2.65 -6.91
N ASP A 35 1.01 3.90 -7.29
CA ASP A 35 1.63 4.48 -8.47
C ASP A 35 2.86 5.30 -8.14
N GLY A 36 3.00 5.72 -6.89
CA GLY A 36 4.18 6.45 -6.49
C GLY A 36 4.21 6.75 -5.01
N VAL A 37 5.28 7.40 -4.59
CA VAL A 37 5.48 7.79 -3.20
C VAL A 37 5.88 9.24 -3.12
N TYR A 38 5.55 9.85 -2.01
CA TYR A 38 5.90 11.22 -1.70
C TYR A 38 6.31 11.30 -0.24
N GLY A 39 7.30 12.11 0.06
CA GLY A 39 7.74 12.26 1.44
C GLY A 39 9.24 12.55 1.52
N GLY A 40 9.87 12.06 2.57
CA GLY A 40 11.28 12.29 2.79
C GLY A 40 11.65 11.96 4.22
N CYS A 41 12.79 12.44 4.66
CA CYS A 41 13.22 12.18 6.03
C CYS A 41 12.78 13.30 6.96
N SER A 42 12.46 12.92 8.19
CA SER A 42 12.18 13.87 9.25
C SER A 42 13.50 14.47 9.70
N PRO A 43 13.65 15.80 9.68
CA PRO A 43 14.94 16.41 10.04
C PRO A 43 15.31 16.26 11.51
N THR A 44 14.34 16.05 12.38
CA THR A 44 14.63 15.97 13.82
C THR A 44 14.76 14.55 14.34
N LEU A 45 14.07 13.58 13.73
CA LEU A 45 14.01 12.23 14.26
C LEU A 45 14.75 11.20 13.40
N GLY A 46 15.20 11.61 12.21
CA GLY A 46 15.90 10.67 11.31
C GLY A 46 15.00 9.56 10.75
N ASN A 47 13.70 9.68 10.94
CA ASN A 47 12.77 8.72 10.38
C ASN A 47 12.44 9.06 8.94
N ILE A 48 12.03 8.05 8.19
CA ILE A 48 11.58 8.24 6.82
C ILE A 48 10.06 8.20 6.83
N VAL A 49 9.45 9.22 6.22
CA VAL A 49 8.01 9.27 6.01
C VAL A 49 7.74 9.01 4.55
N MET A 50 6.93 8.01 4.26
CA MET A 50 6.63 7.60 2.91
C MET A 50 5.11 7.56 2.75
N THR A 51 4.57 8.47 1.95
CA THR A 51 3.15 8.48 1.63
C THR A 51 2.97 7.86 0.27
N VAL A 52 2.20 6.77 0.20
CA VAL A 52 1.93 6.08 -1.05
C VAL A 52 0.65 6.61 -1.65
N PHE A 53 0.64 6.74 -2.97
CA PHE A 53 -0.53 7.30 -3.66
C PHE A 53 -0.83 6.56 -4.94
N SER A 54 -2.06 6.70 -5.39
CA SER A 54 -2.51 6.20 -6.68
C SER A 54 -2.93 7.38 -7.55
N HIS A 55 -2.72 7.23 -8.86
CA HIS A 55 -3.13 8.25 -9.84
C HIS A 55 -4.59 8.05 -10.19
N ARG A 56 -5.28 9.17 -10.42
CA ARG A 56 -6.61 9.09 -11.01
C ARG A 56 -6.93 10.36 -11.75
N VAL A 57 -7.85 10.27 -12.70
CA VAL A 57 -8.40 11.43 -13.37
C VAL A 57 -9.42 12.07 -12.44
N PRO A 58 -9.38 13.39 -12.25
CA PRO A 58 -10.36 14.05 -11.37
C PRO A 58 -11.78 13.78 -11.84
N LEU A 59 -12.65 13.49 -10.88
CA LEU A 59 -14.07 13.38 -11.16
C LEU A 59 -14.66 14.78 -11.34
N PRO A 60 -15.69 14.93 -12.17
CA PRO A 60 -16.33 16.23 -12.33
C PRO A 60 -16.92 16.71 -11.00
N ASP A 61 -16.68 17.98 -10.67
CA ASP A 61 -17.34 18.61 -9.52
C ASP A 61 -18.83 18.79 -9.80
N LYS A 62 -19.18 18.92 -11.06
CA LYS A 62 -20.57 19.11 -11.47
C LYS A 62 -20.75 18.50 -12.86
N ALA A 63 -21.82 17.78 -13.03
CA ALA A 63 -22.27 17.30 -14.33
C ALA A 63 -23.74 17.65 -14.48
N VAL A 64 -24.14 17.94 -15.70
CA VAL A 64 -25.52 18.33 -16.02
C VAL A 64 -26.05 17.35 -17.05
N ASN A 65 -27.21 16.76 -16.75
CA ASN A 65 -27.91 15.86 -17.68
C ASN A 65 -29.11 16.58 -18.27
N ASP A 66 -29.44 16.20 -19.50
CA ASP A 66 -30.68 16.68 -20.13
C ASP A 66 -31.88 15.88 -19.61
N ALA A 67 -33.07 16.18 -20.10
CA ALA A 67 -34.27 15.54 -19.64
C ALA A 67 -34.32 14.04 -19.96
N GLY A 68 -33.55 13.62 -20.96
CA GLY A 68 -33.47 12.20 -21.34
C GLY A 68 -32.42 11.41 -20.56
N GLY A 69 -31.73 12.05 -19.61
CA GLY A 69 -30.72 11.39 -18.80
C GLY A 69 -29.34 11.38 -19.43
N ASN A 70 -29.13 12.08 -20.53
CA ASN A 70 -27.83 12.13 -21.19
C ASN A 70 -27.03 13.33 -20.68
N GLU A 71 -25.74 13.15 -20.50
CA GLU A 71 -24.89 14.22 -20.00
C GLU A 71 -24.67 15.30 -21.07
N ILE A 72 -24.77 16.56 -20.66
CA ILE A 72 -24.42 17.70 -21.50
C ILE A 72 -22.97 18.05 -21.18
N ARG A 73 -22.03 17.58 -22.01
CA ARG A 73 -20.61 17.66 -21.73
C ARG A 73 -20.09 19.08 -21.57
N GLU A 74 -20.63 20.03 -22.31
CA GLU A 74 -20.18 21.42 -22.25
C GLU A 74 -20.42 22.06 -20.89
N LYS A 75 -21.32 21.49 -20.09
CA LYS A 75 -21.65 22.01 -18.76
C LYS A 75 -20.92 21.29 -17.64
N ARG A 76 -20.03 20.37 -17.99
CA ARG A 76 -19.23 19.66 -17.02
C ARG A 76 -18.18 20.59 -16.43
N VAL A 77 -18.05 20.56 -15.10
CA VAL A 77 -17.01 21.32 -14.40
C VAL A 77 -16.04 20.31 -13.80
N VAL A 78 -14.80 20.32 -14.26
CA VAL A 78 -13.80 19.35 -13.81
C VAL A 78 -12.44 20.05 -13.73
N LYS A 79 -11.64 19.64 -12.75
CA LYS A 79 -10.25 20.11 -12.65
C LYS A 79 -9.44 19.55 -13.80
N TYR A 80 -8.53 20.36 -14.30
CA TYR A 80 -7.56 19.89 -15.28
C TYR A 80 -6.36 19.29 -14.55
N GLY A 81 -5.96 18.11 -14.95
CA GLY A 81 -4.76 17.47 -14.41
C GLY A 81 -5.00 16.06 -13.90
N ILE A 82 -4.10 15.60 -13.06
CA ILE A 82 -4.14 14.28 -12.46
C ILE A 82 -4.18 14.46 -10.94
N GLU A 83 -5.02 13.69 -10.29
CA GLU A 83 -5.04 13.67 -8.82
C GLU A 83 -4.20 12.51 -8.33
N ASN A 84 -3.38 12.77 -7.33
CA ASN A 84 -2.69 11.71 -6.59
C ASN A 84 -3.48 11.47 -5.31
N GLU A 85 -4.18 10.37 -5.27
CA GLU A 85 -4.95 10.01 -4.08
C GLU A 85 -4.01 9.38 -3.06
N LEU A 86 -3.88 10.03 -1.90
CA LEU A 86 -2.98 9.54 -0.86
C LEU A 86 -3.65 8.37 -0.15
N GLU A 87 -3.03 7.21 -0.23
CA GLU A 87 -3.63 5.97 0.29
C GLU A 87 -3.21 5.68 1.73
N ALA A 88 -1.94 5.91 2.04
CA ALA A 88 -1.41 5.64 3.37
C ALA A 88 -0.09 6.35 3.54
N SER A 89 0.22 6.70 4.78
CA SER A 89 1.53 7.23 5.14
C SER A 89 2.20 6.25 6.09
N LEU A 90 3.46 5.96 5.80
CA LEU A 90 4.25 5.03 6.57
C LEU A 90 5.42 5.77 7.19
N VAL A 91 5.66 5.52 8.47
CA VAL A 91 6.82 6.08 9.16
C VAL A 91 7.77 4.93 9.42
N LEU A 92 8.98 5.04 8.90
CA LEU A 92 9.98 3.99 9.00
C LEU A 92 11.19 4.49 9.75
N GLU A 93 11.65 3.71 10.71
CA GLU A 93 12.97 3.93 11.26
C GLU A 93 14.00 3.60 10.21
N LEU A 94 15.18 4.20 10.33
CA LEU A 94 16.22 4.07 9.32
C LEU A 94 16.59 2.61 9.06
N ASN A 95 16.74 1.83 10.12
CA ASN A 95 17.09 0.43 9.97
C ASN A 95 15.99 -0.38 9.29
N THR A 96 14.73 -0.12 9.66
CA THR A 96 13.58 -0.75 9.02
C THR A 96 13.52 -0.41 7.53
N ALA A 97 13.81 0.85 7.19
CA ALA A 97 13.83 1.27 5.80
C ALA A 97 14.87 0.51 5.00
N ARG A 98 16.05 0.26 5.59
CA ARG A 98 17.09 -0.51 4.93
C ARG A 98 16.65 -1.95 4.69
N ILE A 99 15.99 -2.55 5.66
CA ILE A 99 15.47 -3.93 5.53
C ILE A 99 14.44 -3.99 4.40
N ILE A 100 13.53 -3.05 4.34
CA ILE A 100 12.52 -2.99 3.29
C ILE A 100 13.18 -2.77 1.93
N ARG A 101 14.15 -1.87 1.85
CA ARG A 101 14.90 -1.64 0.63
C ARG A 101 15.53 -2.92 0.11
N ASP A 102 16.19 -3.67 0.99
CA ASP A 102 16.87 -4.89 0.58
C ASP A 102 15.89 -5.96 0.14
N TRP A 103 14.77 -6.07 0.85
CA TRP A 103 13.70 -6.99 0.47
C TRP A 103 13.12 -6.63 -0.89
N LEU A 104 12.86 -5.35 -1.13
CA LEU A 104 12.35 -4.88 -2.41
C LEU A 104 13.33 -5.17 -3.54
N ASP A 105 14.59 -4.88 -3.32
CA ASP A 105 15.63 -5.11 -4.34
C ASP A 105 15.66 -6.56 -4.75
N SER A 106 15.65 -7.45 -3.78
CA SER A 106 15.64 -8.89 -4.01
C SER A 106 14.39 -9.35 -4.75
N THR A 107 13.24 -8.81 -4.34
CA THR A 107 11.95 -9.18 -4.92
C THR A 107 11.83 -8.66 -6.36
N ILE A 108 12.35 -7.46 -6.62
CA ILE A 108 12.38 -6.90 -7.98
C ILE A 108 13.19 -7.81 -8.90
N LYS A 109 14.35 -8.25 -8.44
CA LYS A 109 15.20 -9.14 -9.25
C LYS A 109 14.49 -10.45 -9.56
N ASN A 110 13.77 -10.99 -8.57
CA ASN A 110 13.00 -12.22 -8.79
C ASN A 110 11.88 -12.00 -9.79
N ALA A 111 11.19 -10.86 -9.69
CA ALA A 111 10.11 -10.53 -10.61
C ALA A 111 10.62 -10.34 -12.02
N GLU A 112 11.76 -9.66 -12.18
CA GLU A 112 12.37 -9.47 -13.49
C GLU A 112 12.76 -10.80 -14.13
N ALA A 113 13.30 -11.71 -13.34
CA ALA A 113 13.65 -13.03 -13.83
C ALA A 113 12.44 -13.81 -14.32
N LEU A 114 11.31 -13.69 -13.59
CA LEU A 114 10.06 -14.34 -14.01
C LEU A 114 9.52 -13.74 -15.31
N VAL A 115 9.57 -12.43 -15.45
CA VAL A 115 9.11 -11.76 -16.67
C VAL A 115 9.95 -12.19 -17.85
N GLN A 116 11.27 -12.21 -17.70
CA GLN A 116 12.15 -12.64 -18.77
C GLN A 116 11.91 -14.10 -19.15
N LYS A 117 11.68 -14.96 -18.17
CA LYS A 117 11.41 -16.35 -18.43
C LYS A 117 10.14 -16.54 -19.27
N VAL A 118 9.11 -15.75 -18.97
CA VAL A 118 7.86 -15.80 -19.74
C VAL A 118 8.06 -15.24 -21.14
N GLN A 119 8.77 -14.10 -21.27
CA GLN A 119 8.99 -13.45 -22.55
C GLN A 119 10.00 -14.18 -23.42
N GLY A 120 10.91 -14.93 -22.81
CA GLY A 120 11.92 -15.67 -23.51
C GLY A 120 11.38 -16.88 -24.26
N LYS A 121 10.10 -17.13 -24.20
CA LYS A 121 9.44 -18.18 -24.93
C LYS A 121 8.77 -17.64 -26.17
#